data_c74ab383e7c30bf2c127f62975a7de4d
#
_entry.id   c74ab383e7c30bf2c127f62975a7de4d
#
_cell.length_a   1.000
_cell.length_b   1.000
_cell.length_c   1.000
_cell.angle_alpha   90.00
_cell.angle_beta   90.00
_cell.angle_gamma   90.00
#
_symmetry.space_group_name_H-M   'P 1'
#
loop_
_entity.id
_entity.type
_entity.pdbx_description
1 polymer ?
#
loop_
_entity_poly.entity_id
_entity_poly.type
_entity_poly.pdbx_seq_one_letter_code
_entity_poly.pdbx_strand_id
1 'polypeptide(L)'
;MGYMRDAEMLYVVGRFKSLLIAADGEKYSPEGIEENLVESSKYIDGAVLHNSQDPYTIALITPNKEALKSYAKELGLDPKSEEAKVKMLEKLQDEVNMYRPGGRLNGMFPERWLPAAVCVLPEPWTEQNHFLNSSMKVVRGRVEEAYKAHMDYAYTPEGKNIVNEMNMASL
;
A
#
# COMPACT_ATOMS: atom_id res chain seq x y z
N MET A 1 3.70 16.78 -14.16
CA MET A 1 5.02 17.36 -14.51
C MET A 1 5.56 16.66 -15.74
N GLY A 2 6.09 17.38 -16.69
CA GLY A 2 6.62 16.82 -17.92
C GLY A 2 7.79 17.67 -18.46
N TYR A 3 8.56 17.12 -19.36
CA TYR A 3 9.63 17.82 -20.06
C TYR A 3 9.66 17.45 -21.54
N MET A 4 10.17 18.34 -22.37
CA MET A 4 10.33 18.09 -23.80
C MET A 4 11.79 17.76 -24.09
N ARG A 5 12.00 16.70 -24.85
CA ARG A 5 13.29 16.29 -25.38
C ARG A 5 13.19 16.23 -26.91
N ASP A 6 14.16 16.83 -27.58
CA ASP A 6 14.23 16.84 -29.05
C ASP A 6 13.02 17.49 -29.76
N ALA A 7 12.42 18.54 -29.14
CA ALA A 7 11.34 19.39 -29.65
C ALA A 7 10.02 18.68 -30.10
N GLU A 8 9.93 17.35 -30.07
CA GLU A 8 8.79 16.63 -30.62
C GLU A 8 8.12 15.64 -29.63
N MET A 9 8.74 15.34 -28.46
CA MET A 9 8.16 14.42 -27.48
C MET A 9 8.02 15.04 -26.10
N LEU A 10 6.78 15.02 -25.59
CA LEU A 10 6.47 15.38 -24.20
C LEU A 10 6.55 14.13 -23.31
N TYR A 11 7.50 14.10 -22.40
CA TYR A 11 7.58 13.06 -21.38
C TYR A 11 6.81 13.50 -20.14
N VAL A 12 5.73 12.79 -19.82
CA VAL A 12 4.94 13.00 -18.60
C VAL A 12 5.46 12.06 -17.53
N VAL A 13 6.10 12.60 -16.49
CA VAL A 13 6.71 11.83 -15.38
C VAL A 13 5.82 11.73 -14.13
N GLY A 14 4.56 12.15 -14.21
CA GLY A 14 3.59 12.08 -13.11
C GLY A 14 2.99 13.45 -12.77
N ARG A 15 2.09 13.45 -11.79
CA ARG A 15 1.44 14.65 -11.28
C ARG A 15 2.24 15.23 -10.12
N PHE A 16 2.57 16.52 -10.16
CA PHE A 16 3.34 17.19 -9.10
C PHE A 16 2.69 17.05 -7.70
N LYS A 17 1.35 17.02 -7.64
CA LYS A 17 0.59 16.92 -6.37
C LYS A 17 0.56 15.53 -5.75
N SER A 18 0.99 14.50 -6.48
CA SER A 18 1.00 13.11 -5.99
C SER A 18 2.40 12.57 -5.70
N LEU A 19 3.45 13.41 -5.81
CA LEU A 19 4.79 13.01 -5.45
C LEU A 19 4.94 12.82 -3.95
N LEU A 20 5.57 11.73 -3.56
CA LEU A 20 6.02 11.51 -2.20
C LEU A 20 7.38 12.16 -1.99
N ILE A 21 7.68 12.51 -0.75
CA ILE A 21 8.95 13.15 -0.37
C ILE A 21 9.59 12.29 0.72
N ALA A 22 10.74 11.71 0.41
CA ALA A 22 11.51 10.95 1.38
C ALA A 22 12.14 11.86 2.45
N ALA A 23 12.63 11.27 3.54
CA ALA A 23 13.25 12.02 4.64
C ALA A 23 14.43 12.90 4.21
N ASP A 24 15.17 12.50 3.18
CA ASP A 24 16.28 13.25 2.59
C ASP A 24 15.86 14.30 1.55
N GLY A 25 14.55 14.44 1.30
CA GLY A 25 13.98 15.37 0.32
C GLY A 25 13.86 14.82 -1.11
N GLU A 26 14.25 13.56 -1.36
CA GLU A 26 14.03 12.91 -2.67
C GLU A 26 12.54 12.83 -2.97
N LYS A 27 12.16 13.22 -4.19
CA LYS A 27 10.80 13.16 -4.68
C LYS A 27 10.62 11.98 -5.64
N TYR A 28 9.56 11.21 -5.45
CA TYR A 28 9.26 10.06 -6.32
C TYR A 28 7.74 9.87 -6.49
N SER A 29 7.35 9.26 -7.62
CA SER A 29 5.95 8.96 -7.91
C SER A 29 5.55 7.63 -7.26
N PRO A 30 4.48 7.60 -6.46
CA PRO A 30 3.97 6.35 -5.88
C PRO A 30 3.14 5.52 -6.88
N GLU A 31 2.62 6.13 -7.94
CA GLU A 31 1.59 5.55 -8.82
C GLU A 31 2.02 4.19 -9.39
N GLY A 32 3.24 4.08 -9.89
CA GLY A 32 3.74 2.83 -10.46
C GLY A 32 3.82 1.68 -9.45
N ILE A 33 4.20 1.96 -8.21
CA ILE A 33 4.27 0.97 -7.13
C ILE A 33 2.86 0.57 -6.70
N GLU A 34 1.97 1.55 -6.51
CA GLU A 34 0.57 1.33 -6.12
C GLU A 34 -0.18 0.46 -7.12
N GLU A 35 -0.09 0.79 -8.41
CA GLU A 35 -0.71 0.02 -9.49
C GLU A 35 -0.16 -1.41 -9.54
N ASN A 36 1.16 -1.58 -9.47
CA ASN A 36 1.77 -2.91 -9.47
C ASN A 36 1.39 -3.75 -8.26
N LEU A 37 1.26 -3.18 -7.07
CA LEU A 37 0.80 -3.90 -5.88
C LEU A 37 -0.58 -4.52 -6.11
N VAL A 38 -1.50 -3.78 -6.71
CA VAL A 38 -2.85 -4.25 -7.01
C VAL A 38 -2.86 -5.26 -8.15
N GLU A 39 -2.15 -4.98 -9.24
CA GLU A 39 -2.13 -5.84 -10.44
C GLU A 39 -1.40 -7.17 -10.21
N SER A 40 -0.36 -7.16 -9.38
CA SER A 40 0.51 -8.33 -9.17
C SER A 40 0.07 -9.22 -8.01
N SER A 41 -0.93 -8.82 -7.22
CA SER A 41 -1.40 -9.58 -6.06
C SER A 41 -2.91 -9.73 -6.03
N LYS A 42 -3.39 -10.96 -5.96
CA LYS A 42 -4.82 -11.26 -5.74
C LYS A 42 -5.32 -10.91 -4.32
N TYR A 43 -4.41 -10.61 -3.39
CA TYR A 43 -4.73 -10.33 -1.99
C TYR A 43 -4.87 -8.85 -1.67
N ILE A 44 -4.55 -7.96 -2.62
CA ILE A 44 -4.58 -6.50 -2.46
C ILE A 44 -5.54 -5.91 -3.49
N ASP A 45 -6.62 -5.31 -3.02
CA ASP A 45 -7.63 -4.66 -3.87
C ASP A 45 -7.33 -3.18 -4.13
N GLY A 46 -6.60 -2.54 -3.22
CA GLY A 46 -6.20 -1.16 -3.35
C GLY A 46 -4.96 -0.85 -2.55
N ALA A 47 -4.16 0.08 -3.03
CA ALA A 47 -2.94 0.54 -2.38
C ALA A 47 -2.72 2.03 -2.56
N VAL A 48 -2.35 2.72 -1.49
CA VAL A 48 -1.90 4.10 -1.47
C VAL A 48 -0.62 4.16 -0.65
N LEU A 49 0.43 4.72 -1.22
CA LEU A 49 1.67 5.00 -0.48
C LEU A 49 1.64 6.39 0.11
N HIS A 50 2.27 6.56 1.26
CA HIS A 50 2.44 7.85 1.91
C HIS A 50 3.88 8.04 2.38
N ASN A 51 4.42 9.21 2.13
CA ASN A 51 5.64 9.75 2.72
C ASN A 51 5.66 11.26 2.51
N SER A 52 5.77 12.01 3.59
CA SER A 52 5.86 13.47 3.59
C SER A 52 7.04 13.92 4.46
N GLN A 53 8.26 13.56 4.06
CA GLN A 53 9.49 13.69 4.84
C GLN A 53 9.48 12.89 6.15
N ASP A 54 8.70 11.82 6.17
CA ASP A 54 8.65 10.86 7.27
C ASP A 54 9.87 9.92 7.23
N PRO A 55 10.19 9.20 8.32
CA PRO A 55 11.35 8.32 8.39
C PRO A 55 11.40 7.23 7.32
N TYR A 56 10.22 6.79 6.84
CA TYR A 56 10.08 5.80 5.78
C TYR A 56 8.71 5.89 5.11
N THR A 57 8.60 5.30 3.93
CA THR A 57 7.32 5.18 3.22
C THR A 57 6.46 4.13 3.90
N ILE A 58 5.16 4.41 4.01
CA ILE A 58 4.15 3.46 4.46
C ILE A 58 3.16 3.16 3.33
N ALA A 59 2.53 1.99 3.38
CA ALA A 59 1.45 1.60 2.47
C ALA A 59 0.14 1.49 3.25
N LEU A 60 -0.92 2.12 2.74
CA LEU A 60 -2.28 1.87 3.16
C LEU A 60 -2.89 0.93 2.13
N ILE A 61 -3.33 -0.24 2.54
CA ILE A 61 -3.88 -1.25 1.63
C ILE A 61 -5.28 -1.67 2.04
N THR A 62 -6.13 -1.88 1.03
CA THR A 62 -7.41 -2.57 1.21
C THR A 62 -7.21 -4.03 0.80
N PRO A 63 -7.32 -4.98 1.74
CA PRO A 63 -7.10 -6.38 1.44
C PRO A 63 -8.28 -6.99 0.73
N ASN A 64 -8.03 -7.97 -0.15
CA ASN A 64 -9.06 -8.86 -0.64
C ASN A 64 -9.36 -9.93 0.43
N LYS A 65 -10.35 -9.65 1.26
CA LYS A 65 -10.70 -10.50 2.41
C LYS A 65 -11.13 -11.91 1.99
N GLU A 66 -11.84 -12.07 0.87
CA GLU A 66 -12.24 -13.38 0.38
C GLU A 66 -11.05 -14.24 -0.06
N ALA A 67 -10.08 -13.64 -0.77
CA ALA A 67 -8.85 -14.32 -1.14
C ALA A 67 -8.02 -14.72 0.10
N LEU A 68 -7.94 -13.86 1.11
CA LEU A 68 -7.25 -14.15 2.37
C LEU A 68 -7.94 -15.26 3.17
N LYS A 69 -9.27 -15.26 3.24
CA LYS A 69 -10.04 -16.34 3.87
C LYS A 69 -9.83 -17.68 3.17
N SER A 70 -9.79 -17.69 1.84
CA SER A 70 -9.47 -18.88 1.06
C SER A 70 -8.06 -19.39 1.37
N TYR A 71 -7.09 -18.49 1.43
CA TYR A 71 -5.72 -18.83 1.82
C TYR A 71 -5.64 -19.46 3.23
N ALA A 72 -6.34 -18.90 4.21
CA ALA A 72 -6.39 -19.48 5.56
C ALA A 72 -6.99 -20.88 5.57
N LYS A 73 -8.06 -21.12 4.79
CA LYS A 73 -8.68 -22.45 4.63
C LYS A 73 -7.72 -23.45 3.97
N GLU A 74 -6.95 -23.03 2.97
CA GLU A 74 -5.91 -23.87 2.36
C GLU A 74 -4.84 -24.31 3.36
N LEU A 75 -4.57 -23.49 4.38
CA LEU A 75 -3.68 -23.82 5.51
C LEU A 75 -4.36 -24.68 6.59
N GLY A 76 -5.64 -25.02 6.43
CA GLY A 76 -6.41 -25.78 7.42
C GLY A 76 -6.83 -24.95 8.64
N LEU A 77 -6.83 -23.62 8.55
CA LEU A 77 -7.17 -22.72 9.63
C LEU A 77 -8.60 -22.17 9.50
N ASP A 78 -9.27 -21.95 10.64
CA ASP A 78 -10.51 -21.17 10.67
C ASP A 78 -10.16 -19.70 10.35
N PRO A 79 -10.75 -19.12 9.27
CA PRO A 79 -10.47 -17.73 8.89
C PRO A 79 -10.74 -16.68 9.97
N LYS A 80 -11.55 -17.00 10.97
CA LYS A 80 -11.87 -16.12 12.10
C LYS A 80 -10.91 -16.23 13.27
N SER A 81 -10.03 -17.24 13.26
CA SER A 81 -9.07 -17.46 14.35
C SER A 81 -7.96 -16.40 14.33
N GLU A 82 -7.39 -16.13 15.50
CA GLU A 82 -6.23 -15.25 15.64
C GLU A 82 -5.03 -15.74 14.82
N GLU A 83 -4.79 -17.06 14.81
CA GLU A 83 -3.73 -17.69 14.04
C GLU A 83 -3.93 -17.45 12.53
N ALA A 84 -5.17 -17.58 12.03
CA ALA A 84 -5.48 -17.30 10.63
C ALA A 84 -5.22 -15.84 10.27
N LYS A 85 -5.61 -14.89 11.13
CA LYS A 85 -5.36 -13.47 10.93
C LYS A 85 -3.87 -13.15 10.86
N VAL A 86 -3.07 -13.74 11.75
CA VAL A 86 -1.61 -13.61 11.69
C VAL A 86 -1.07 -14.09 10.35
N LYS A 87 -1.50 -15.27 9.87
CA LYS A 87 -1.08 -15.82 8.57
C LYS A 87 -1.54 -14.97 7.39
N MET A 88 -2.73 -14.37 7.46
CA MET A 88 -3.21 -13.44 6.44
C MET A 88 -2.35 -12.17 6.40
N LEU A 89 -1.97 -11.61 7.54
CA LEU A 89 -1.08 -10.44 7.62
C LEU A 89 0.33 -10.76 7.12
N GLU A 90 0.88 -11.91 7.50
CA GLU A 90 2.17 -12.37 6.98
C GLU A 90 2.12 -12.52 5.45
N LYS A 91 1.02 -13.06 4.90
CA LYS A 91 0.82 -13.16 3.46
C LYS A 91 0.79 -11.79 2.77
N LEU A 92 0.10 -10.83 3.35
CA LEU A 92 0.08 -9.44 2.84
C LEU A 92 1.47 -8.81 2.88
N GLN A 93 2.25 -9.06 3.93
CA GLN A 93 3.64 -8.58 4.01
C GLN A 93 4.51 -9.18 2.90
N ASP A 94 4.36 -10.47 2.61
CA ASP A 94 5.08 -11.13 1.52
C ASP A 94 4.72 -10.53 0.16
N GLU A 95 3.45 -10.19 -0.06
CA GLU A 95 3.01 -9.54 -1.29
C GLU A 95 3.59 -8.12 -1.44
N VAL A 96 3.66 -7.36 -0.36
CA VAL A 96 4.29 -6.03 -0.37
C VAL A 96 5.82 -6.15 -0.58
N ASN A 97 6.43 -7.18 -0.02
CA ASN A 97 7.87 -7.42 -0.11
C ASN A 97 8.32 -8.08 -1.43
N MET A 98 7.39 -8.39 -2.36
CA MET A 98 7.74 -9.06 -3.62
C MET A 98 8.76 -8.28 -4.47
N TYR A 99 8.90 -6.98 -4.26
CA TYR A 99 9.84 -6.10 -4.97
C TYR A 99 11.22 -6.01 -4.31
N ARG A 100 11.35 -6.51 -3.09
CA ARG A 100 12.61 -6.50 -2.32
C ARG A 100 13.54 -7.63 -2.74
N PRO A 101 14.84 -7.58 -2.37
CA PRO A 101 15.78 -8.67 -2.62
C PRO A 101 15.22 -10.02 -2.14
N GLY A 102 15.25 -11.01 -3.03
CA GLY A 102 14.65 -12.33 -2.81
C GLY A 102 13.18 -12.46 -3.24
N GLY A 103 12.50 -11.37 -3.53
CA GLY A 103 11.13 -11.37 -4.05
C GLY A 103 11.07 -11.59 -5.56
N ARG A 104 9.90 -12.03 -6.05
CA ARG A 104 9.67 -12.37 -7.46
C ARG A 104 9.77 -11.19 -8.44
N LEU A 105 9.60 -9.97 -7.95
CA LEU A 105 9.69 -8.73 -8.73
C LEU A 105 10.85 -7.83 -8.24
N ASN A 106 11.88 -8.44 -7.68
CA ASN A 106 13.08 -7.74 -7.22
C ASN A 106 13.67 -6.84 -8.31
N GLY A 107 14.03 -5.63 -7.94
CA GLY A 107 14.68 -4.66 -8.82
C GLY A 107 13.74 -3.86 -9.73
N MET A 108 12.41 -4.09 -9.67
CA MET A 108 11.44 -3.31 -10.44
C MET A 108 11.39 -1.85 -10.01
N PHE A 109 11.55 -1.58 -8.71
CA PHE A 109 11.58 -0.24 -8.13
C PHE A 109 12.80 -0.05 -7.22
N PRO A 110 13.30 1.19 -7.05
CA PRO A 110 14.32 1.47 -6.06
C PRO A 110 13.85 1.05 -4.65
N GLU A 111 14.68 0.31 -3.94
CA GLU A 111 14.32 -0.25 -2.63
C GLU A 111 13.90 0.83 -1.61
N ARG A 112 14.56 2.01 -1.65
CA ARG A 112 14.24 3.15 -0.78
C ARG A 112 12.84 3.77 -0.99
N TRP A 113 12.17 3.47 -2.12
CA TRP A 113 10.81 3.92 -2.40
C TRP A 113 9.75 2.94 -1.89
N LEU A 114 10.16 1.71 -1.58
CA LEU A 114 9.24 0.66 -1.13
C LEU A 114 8.77 0.91 0.30
N PRO A 115 7.51 0.57 0.62
CA PRO A 115 6.99 0.78 1.96
C PRO A 115 7.71 -0.11 2.99
N ALA A 116 8.05 0.48 4.14
CA ALA A 116 8.65 -0.21 5.27
C ALA A 116 7.62 -0.65 6.32
N ALA A 117 6.41 -0.08 6.28
CA ALA A 117 5.29 -0.47 7.14
C ALA A 117 4.00 -0.50 6.33
N VAL A 118 3.03 -1.29 6.78
CA VAL A 118 1.76 -1.53 6.10
C VAL A 118 0.60 -1.30 7.05
N CYS A 119 -0.32 -0.40 6.66
CA CYS A 119 -1.61 -0.23 7.29
C CYS A 119 -2.65 -1.05 6.52
N VAL A 120 -3.23 -2.05 7.16
CA VAL A 120 -4.33 -2.83 6.59
C VAL A 120 -5.64 -2.16 6.98
N LEU A 121 -6.43 -1.77 5.98
CA LEU A 121 -7.65 -1.00 6.19
C LEU A 121 -8.88 -1.92 6.28
N PRO A 122 -9.88 -1.56 7.13
CA PRO A 122 -11.01 -2.44 7.40
C PRO A 122 -12.05 -2.52 6.29
N GLU A 123 -12.13 -1.51 5.42
CA GLU A 123 -13.16 -1.40 4.39
C GLU A 123 -12.57 -1.08 3.01
N PRO A 124 -13.22 -1.59 1.93
CA PRO A 124 -12.82 -1.26 0.58
C PRO A 124 -13.14 0.21 0.25
N TRP A 125 -12.43 0.77 -0.72
CA TRP A 125 -12.71 2.10 -1.23
C TRP A 125 -13.82 2.04 -2.27
N THR A 126 -14.83 2.90 -2.12
CA THR A 126 -16.00 3.00 -2.99
C THR A 126 -16.36 4.46 -3.26
N GLU A 127 -17.24 4.71 -4.24
CA GLU A 127 -17.83 6.04 -4.44
C GLU A 127 -18.74 6.43 -3.28
N GLN A 128 -19.46 5.46 -2.69
CA GLN A 128 -20.40 5.68 -1.59
C GLN A 128 -19.71 6.18 -0.32
N ASN A 129 -18.52 5.66 0.00
CA ASN A 129 -17.73 6.15 1.13
C ASN A 129 -16.79 7.30 0.75
N HIS A 130 -16.87 7.80 -0.49
CA HIS A 130 -16.13 8.93 -1.01
C HIS A 130 -14.60 8.76 -1.08
N PHE A 131 -14.10 7.54 -0.96
CA PHE A 131 -12.69 7.22 -1.17
C PHE A 131 -12.33 7.05 -2.64
N LEU A 132 -13.33 6.79 -3.49
CA LEU A 132 -13.20 6.88 -4.95
C LEU A 132 -14.00 8.07 -5.49
N ASN A 133 -13.49 8.70 -6.54
CA ASN A 133 -14.24 9.71 -7.28
C ASN A 133 -15.13 9.05 -8.37
N SER A 134 -15.90 9.86 -9.11
CA SER A 134 -16.76 9.38 -10.20
C SER A 134 -16.03 8.68 -11.35
N SER A 135 -14.71 8.84 -11.45
CA SER A 135 -13.85 8.14 -12.39
C SER A 135 -13.20 6.88 -11.80
N MET A 136 -13.68 6.42 -10.64
CA MET A 136 -13.16 5.27 -9.88
C MET A 136 -11.70 5.40 -9.46
N LYS A 137 -11.18 6.63 -9.34
CA LYS A 137 -9.83 6.91 -8.86
C LYS A 137 -9.84 7.25 -7.39
N VAL A 138 -8.83 6.75 -6.66
CA VAL A 138 -8.67 6.99 -5.23
C VAL A 138 -8.47 8.47 -4.96
N VAL A 139 -9.27 9.01 -4.02
CA VAL A 139 -9.12 10.36 -3.50
C VAL A 139 -8.16 10.30 -2.30
N ARG A 140 -6.87 10.37 -2.60
CA ARG A 140 -5.76 10.18 -1.65
C ARG A 140 -5.94 10.97 -0.35
N GLY A 141 -6.23 12.27 -0.45
CA GLY A 141 -6.39 13.13 0.72
C GLY A 141 -7.50 12.68 1.68
N ARG A 142 -8.60 12.11 1.15
CA ARG A 142 -9.68 11.57 1.99
C ARG A 142 -9.27 10.27 2.70
N VAL A 143 -8.53 9.42 2.03
CA VAL A 143 -7.99 8.19 2.62
C VAL A 143 -7.02 8.54 3.76
N GLU A 144 -6.09 9.46 3.52
CA GLU A 144 -5.11 9.90 4.51
C GLU A 144 -5.79 10.58 5.73
N GLU A 145 -6.79 11.42 5.49
CA GLU A 145 -7.55 12.07 6.56
C GLU A 145 -8.32 11.05 7.42
N ALA A 146 -9.04 10.12 6.77
CA ALA A 146 -9.84 9.11 7.47
C ALA A 146 -9.00 8.12 8.27
N TYR A 147 -7.82 7.78 7.77
CA TYR A 147 -6.95 6.78 8.39
C TYR A 147 -5.68 7.36 9.02
N LYS A 148 -5.73 8.64 9.40
CA LYS A 148 -4.59 9.31 10.03
C LYS A 148 -4.07 8.56 11.26
N ALA A 149 -4.95 8.02 12.10
CA ALA A 149 -4.56 7.25 13.28
C ALA A 149 -3.79 5.96 12.91
N HIS A 150 -4.18 5.29 11.82
CA HIS A 150 -3.45 4.12 11.29
C HIS A 150 -2.06 4.51 10.79
N MET A 151 -1.96 5.65 10.10
CA MET A 151 -0.70 6.18 9.59
C MET A 151 0.25 6.55 10.72
N ASP A 152 -0.24 7.30 11.72
CA ASP A 152 0.55 7.68 12.90
C ASP A 152 1.07 6.44 13.65
N TYR A 153 0.22 5.42 13.78
CA TYR A 153 0.60 4.15 14.42
C TYR A 153 1.68 3.40 13.63
N ALA A 154 1.62 3.44 12.29
CA ALA A 154 2.61 2.77 11.42
C ALA A 154 4.03 3.32 11.60
N TYR A 155 4.18 4.53 12.11
CA TYR A 155 5.48 5.14 12.43
C TYR A 155 5.99 4.79 13.84
N THR A 156 5.25 3.99 14.61
CA THR A 156 5.72 3.45 15.89
C THR A 156 6.46 2.12 15.68
N PRO A 157 7.32 1.70 16.62
CA PRO A 157 7.98 0.38 16.56
C PRO A 157 6.98 -0.78 16.44
N GLU A 158 5.87 -0.72 17.18
CA GLU A 158 4.81 -1.73 17.16
C GLU A 158 4.05 -1.73 15.82
N GLY A 159 3.72 -0.55 15.31
CA GLY A 159 2.99 -0.38 14.05
C GLY A 159 3.80 -0.73 12.81
N LYS A 160 5.14 -0.70 12.91
CA LYS A 160 6.02 -1.11 11.81
C LYS A 160 5.94 -2.62 11.53
N ASN A 161 5.61 -3.43 12.52
CA ASN A 161 5.30 -4.83 12.32
C ASN A 161 3.87 -4.95 11.78
N ILE A 162 3.68 -5.66 10.68
CA ILE A 162 2.33 -5.85 10.10
C ILE A 162 1.39 -6.59 11.04
N VAL A 163 1.92 -7.51 11.85
CA VAL A 163 1.15 -8.20 12.89
C VAL A 163 1.04 -7.30 14.12
N ASN A 164 0.02 -6.47 14.14
CA ASN A 164 -0.28 -5.53 15.20
C ASN A 164 -1.80 -5.45 15.45
N GLU A 165 -2.19 -4.84 16.56
CA GLU A 165 -3.59 -4.78 16.98
C GLU A 165 -4.50 -4.08 15.95
N MET A 166 -4.05 -2.98 15.33
CA MET A 166 -4.85 -2.25 14.35
C MET A 166 -5.08 -3.07 13.09
N ASN A 167 -4.05 -3.71 12.55
CA ASN A 167 -4.16 -4.55 11.37
C ASN A 167 -4.98 -5.82 11.65
N MET A 168 -4.81 -6.42 12.83
CA MET A 168 -5.62 -7.58 13.27
C MET A 168 -7.10 -7.23 13.34
N ALA A 169 -7.44 -6.04 13.83
CA ALA A 169 -8.81 -5.58 13.93
C ALA A 169 -9.47 -5.29 12.57
N SER A 170 -8.66 -5.10 11.52
CA SER A 170 -9.14 -4.81 10.15
C SER A 170 -9.49 -6.06 9.34
N LEU A 171 -9.16 -7.25 9.83
CA LEU A 171 -9.42 -8.54 9.15
C LEU A 171 -10.70 -9.29 9.69
#